data_fa563d86fe092237fc35bdd215d4036d
#
_entry.id   fa563d86fe092237fc35bdd215d4036d
#
_cell.length_a   1.000
_cell.length_b   1.000
_cell.length_c   1.000
_cell.angle_alpha   90.00
_cell.angle_beta   90.00
_cell.angle_gamma   90.00
#
_symmetry.space_group_name_H-M   'P 1'
#
loop_
_entity.id
_entity.type
_entity.pdbx_description
1 polymer ?
#
loop_
_entity_poly.entity_id
_entity_poly.type
_entity_poly.pdbx_seq_one_letter_code
_entity_poly.pdbx_strand_id
1 'polypeptide(L)'
;PILPFRRLLKKIDPDIIHIHSPVVLGNIAQIVAGSLRKPVIVTNHYLPINLSRSLSSDPIFGKPFITVAYSYLVHFCNRCEYVTAPTMTALNLLYEHGLRAPAQAISNGVDLKKFSPGDRDKRLQQHFNLPQDRPLILSVNRLSQEKRIDVLIDAVAKMTRDAHFAIASTGPAEADLRAKVEELNLGDRVSFLGFIPDRDLPPLYRLADVFVIPSEAELQSLATMEAMACGLLVVAADAYALPELVHHEINGYLFQRGNSEEMAHYLDVLVMDKELRRQMGSKSLEIITKHDRTQILDQWEALYLRLSNEFVEAKERKLRRNRERKKASYVRYRKPRPQMVRTSDLAIDHGFASEE
;
A
#
# COMPACT_ATOMS: atom_id res chain seq x y z
N PRO A 1 -4.65 -23.59 -15.58
CA PRO A 1 -3.92 -23.19 -14.34
C PRO A 1 -4.76 -23.37 -13.05
N ILE A 2 -6.11 -23.33 -13.10
CA ILE A 2 -6.98 -23.40 -11.90
C ILE A 2 -6.86 -24.77 -11.19
N LEU A 3 -6.95 -25.89 -11.93
CA LEU A 3 -6.93 -27.23 -11.33
C LEU A 3 -5.61 -27.57 -10.63
N PRO A 4 -4.42 -27.35 -11.23
CA PRO A 4 -3.15 -27.55 -10.54
C PRO A 4 -3.02 -26.68 -9.28
N PHE A 5 -3.41 -25.40 -9.37
CA PHE A 5 -3.37 -24.49 -8.23
C PHE A 5 -4.31 -24.93 -7.11
N ARG A 6 -5.51 -25.40 -7.44
CA ARG A 6 -6.45 -25.97 -6.46
C ARG A 6 -5.91 -27.23 -5.77
N ARG A 7 -5.21 -28.11 -6.51
CA ARG A 7 -4.56 -29.30 -5.94
C ARG A 7 -3.44 -28.89 -4.96
N LEU A 8 -2.65 -27.87 -5.33
CA LEU A 8 -1.59 -27.33 -4.49
C LEU A 8 -2.15 -26.77 -3.17
N LEU A 9 -3.15 -25.90 -3.26
CA LEU A 9 -3.80 -25.31 -2.06
C LEU A 9 -4.48 -26.37 -1.17
N LYS A 10 -5.05 -27.42 -1.76
CA LYS A 10 -5.57 -28.55 -0.97
C LYS A 10 -4.47 -29.33 -0.24
N LYS A 11 -3.28 -29.46 -0.85
CA LYS A 11 -2.14 -30.14 -0.23
C LYS A 11 -1.54 -29.31 0.90
N ILE A 12 -1.42 -28.00 0.72
CA ILE A 12 -0.90 -27.06 1.73
C ILE A 12 -1.89 -26.87 2.88
N ASP A 13 -3.18 -26.84 2.55
CA ASP A 13 -4.32 -26.58 3.44
C ASP A 13 -4.16 -25.33 4.32
N PRO A 14 -3.86 -24.15 3.75
CA PRO A 14 -3.60 -22.94 4.53
C PRO A 14 -4.86 -22.47 5.26
N ASP A 15 -4.71 -21.85 6.43
CA ASP A 15 -5.82 -21.23 7.17
C ASP A 15 -6.30 -19.95 6.49
N ILE A 16 -5.39 -19.19 5.91
CA ILE A 16 -5.65 -17.92 5.22
C ILE A 16 -4.87 -17.87 3.89
N ILE A 17 -5.45 -17.21 2.90
CA ILE A 17 -4.79 -16.90 1.63
C ILE A 17 -4.62 -15.39 1.53
N HIS A 18 -3.36 -14.92 1.47
CA HIS A 18 -3.06 -13.51 1.32
C HIS A 18 -2.63 -13.20 -0.11
N ILE A 19 -3.29 -12.24 -0.74
CA ILE A 19 -3.09 -11.82 -2.13
C ILE A 19 -2.47 -10.42 -2.16
N HIS A 20 -1.33 -10.27 -2.85
CA HIS A 20 -0.67 -8.97 -3.05
C HIS A 20 -0.88 -8.41 -4.46
N SER A 21 -1.53 -9.15 -5.35
CA SER A 21 -1.77 -8.72 -6.73
C SER A 21 -3.15 -9.15 -7.21
N PRO A 22 -4.04 -8.23 -7.58
CA PRO A 22 -5.38 -8.52 -8.05
C PRO A 22 -5.44 -8.97 -9.53
N VAL A 23 -4.28 -9.15 -10.18
CA VAL A 23 -4.20 -9.54 -11.59
C VAL A 23 -4.49 -11.04 -11.77
N VAL A 24 -3.94 -11.70 -12.77
CA VAL A 24 -4.28 -13.07 -13.17
C VAL A 24 -4.19 -14.07 -12.01
N LEU A 25 -3.05 -14.11 -11.32
CA LEU A 25 -2.83 -15.08 -10.23
C LEU A 25 -3.74 -14.81 -9.04
N GLY A 26 -3.96 -13.55 -8.69
CA GLY A 26 -4.85 -13.16 -7.59
C GLY A 26 -6.30 -13.56 -7.84
N ASN A 27 -6.81 -13.37 -9.08
CA ASN A 27 -8.15 -13.83 -9.44
C ASN A 27 -8.28 -15.36 -9.35
N ILE A 28 -7.28 -16.10 -9.84
CA ILE A 28 -7.25 -17.56 -9.71
C ILE A 28 -7.25 -17.96 -8.24
N ALA A 29 -6.43 -17.32 -7.42
CA ALA A 29 -6.35 -17.58 -5.99
C ALA A 29 -7.69 -17.32 -5.28
N GLN A 30 -8.36 -16.22 -5.58
CA GLN A 30 -9.67 -15.87 -5.02
C GLN A 30 -10.75 -16.91 -5.40
N ILE A 31 -10.82 -17.32 -6.67
CA ILE A 31 -11.77 -18.34 -7.14
C ILE A 31 -11.52 -19.68 -6.44
N VAL A 32 -10.25 -20.09 -6.36
CA VAL A 32 -9.88 -21.35 -5.73
C VAL A 32 -10.14 -21.32 -4.22
N ALA A 33 -9.79 -20.22 -3.54
CA ALA A 33 -10.07 -20.00 -2.13
C ALA A 33 -11.56 -20.15 -1.82
N GLY A 34 -12.43 -19.52 -2.60
CA GLY A 34 -13.88 -19.65 -2.48
C GLY A 34 -14.34 -21.11 -2.63
N SER A 35 -13.78 -21.87 -3.61
CA SER A 35 -14.08 -23.29 -3.81
C SER A 35 -13.62 -24.19 -2.65
N LEU A 36 -12.60 -23.78 -1.91
CA LEU A 36 -12.04 -24.47 -0.74
C LEU A 36 -12.60 -23.92 0.57
N ARG A 37 -13.40 -22.88 0.52
CA ARG A 37 -13.94 -22.16 1.69
C ARG A 37 -12.82 -21.70 2.63
N LYS A 38 -11.82 -21.05 2.07
CA LYS A 38 -10.70 -20.42 2.79
C LYS A 38 -10.86 -18.91 2.76
N PRO A 39 -10.59 -18.18 3.85
CA PRO A 39 -10.65 -16.73 3.88
C PRO A 39 -9.52 -16.13 3.04
N VAL A 40 -9.80 -14.99 2.41
CA VAL A 40 -8.88 -14.25 1.57
C VAL A 40 -8.65 -12.86 2.14
N ILE A 41 -7.39 -12.51 2.34
CA ILE A 41 -6.94 -11.14 2.58
C ILE A 41 -6.31 -10.62 1.29
N VAL A 42 -6.51 -9.35 0.99
CA VAL A 42 -5.79 -8.68 -0.10
C VAL A 42 -5.10 -7.43 0.42
N THR A 43 -3.83 -7.23 0.07
CA THR A 43 -3.14 -5.95 0.26
C THR A 43 -3.09 -5.19 -1.05
N ASN A 44 -3.60 -3.96 -1.04
CA ASN A 44 -3.50 -3.07 -2.19
C ASN A 44 -2.13 -2.39 -2.25
N HIS A 45 -1.37 -2.71 -3.29
CA HIS A 45 -0.13 -2.03 -3.67
C HIS A 45 -0.26 -1.27 -5.00
N TYR A 46 -1.46 -1.21 -5.56
CA TYR A 46 -1.70 -0.63 -6.87
C TYR A 46 -2.25 0.79 -6.76
N LEU A 47 -1.61 1.67 -7.50
CA LEU A 47 -2.09 3.01 -7.78
C LEU A 47 -2.36 3.12 -9.29
N PRO A 48 -3.62 3.08 -9.74
CA PRO A 48 -3.98 3.05 -11.16
C PRO A 48 -3.37 4.17 -12.01
N ILE A 49 -3.10 5.34 -11.40
CA ILE A 49 -2.46 6.46 -12.10
C ILE A 49 -1.04 6.11 -12.59
N ASN A 50 -0.30 5.26 -11.88
CA ASN A 50 1.03 4.84 -12.31
C ASN A 50 0.96 4.01 -13.59
N LEU A 51 -0.07 3.20 -13.73
CA LEU A 51 -0.29 2.39 -14.93
C LEU A 51 -0.76 3.25 -16.11
N SER A 52 -1.62 4.26 -15.87
CA SER A 52 -2.09 5.15 -16.94
C SER A 52 -0.95 5.96 -17.55
N ARG A 53 -0.04 6.47 -16.73
CA ARG A 53 1.15 7.21 -17.18
C ARG A 53 2.15 6.35 -17.97
N SER A 54 2.19 5.03 -17.68
CA SER A 54 3.01 4.08 -18.45
C SER A 54 2.41 3.71 -19.81
N LEU A 55 1.09 3.81 -19.98
CA LEU A 55 0.37 3.39 -21.18
C LEU A 55 0.10 4.54 -22.15
N SER A 56 -0.10 5.76 -21.65
CA SER A 56 -0.37 6.95 -22.46
C SER A 56 -0.04 8.23 -21.69
N SER A 57 0.67 9.12 -22.33
CA SER A 57 0.86 10.50 -21.87
C SER A 57 -0.35 11.41 -22.12
N ASP A 58 -1.40 10.91 -22.82
CA ASP A 58 -2.58 11.67 -23.18
C ASP A 58 -3.59 11.72 -22.01
N PRO A 59 -3.86 12.92 -21.45
CA PRO A 59 -4.80 13.08 -20.33
C PRO A 59 -6.25 12.69 -20.65
N ILE A 60 -6.64 12.70 -21.93
CA ILE A 60 -8.02 12.37 -22.36
C ILE A 60 -8.30 10.88 -22.18
N PHE A 61 -7.32 10.01 -22.47
CA PHE A 61 -7.44 8.56 -22.28
C PHE A 61 -7.17 8.12 -20.85
N GLY A 62 -6.44 8.90 -20.05
CA GLY A 62 -6.04 8.56 -18.69
C GLY A 62 -7.21 8.48 -17.70
N LYS A 63 -8.14 9.43 -17.72
CA LYS A 63 -9.26 9.50 -16.74
C LYS A 63 -10.23 8.30 -16.82
N PRO A 64 -10.79 7.93 -18.00
CA PRO A 64 -11.66 6.76 -18.09
C PRO A 64 -10.93 5.47 -17.70
N PHE A 65 -9.67 5.32 -18.10
CA PHE A 65 -8.84 4.17 -17.73
C PHE A 65 -8.68 4.05 -16.21
N ILE A 66 -8.35 5.16 -15.52
CA ILE A 66 -8.20 5.18 -14.06
C ILE A 66 -9.50 4.76 -13.38
N THR A 67 -10.66 5.28 -13.84
CA THR A 67 -11.97 4.92 -13.29
C THR A 67 -12.27 3.42 -13.46
N VAL A 68 -12.03 2.85 -14.63
CA VAL A 68 -12.22 1.42 -14.88
C VAL A 68 -11.26 0.59 -14.04
N ALA A 69 -10.00 1.00 -13.93
CA ALA A 69 -9.00 0.30 -13.15
C ALA A 69 -9.35 0.30 -11.63
N TYR A 70 -9.83 1.42 -11.07
CA TYR A 70 -10.33 1.46 -9.70
C TYR A 70 -11.58 0.62 -9.51
N SER A 71 -12.54 0.68 -10.46
CA SER A 71 -13.75 -0.14 -10.40
C SER A 71 -13.42 -1.64 -10.36
N TYR A 72 -12.49 -2.08 -11.19
CA TYR A 72 -11.99 -3.45 -11.18
C TYR A 72 -11.31 -3.80 -9.85
N LEU A 73 -10.40 -2.95 -9.38
CA LEU A 73 -9.65 -3.15 -8.13
C LEU A 73 -10.59 -3.27 -6.93
N VAL A 74 -11.54 -2.34 -6.81
CA VAL A 74 -12.51 -2.32 -5.71
C VAL A 74 -13.49 -3.50 -5.82
N HIS A 75 -13.92 -3.86 -7.04
CA HIS A 75 -14.73 -5.09 -7.23
C HIS A 75 -13.98 -6.34 -6.74
N PHE A 76 -12.69 -6.46 -7.05
CA PHE A 76 -11.85 -7.55 -6.56
C PHE A 76 -11.73 -7.51 -5.03
N CYS A 77 -11.42 -6.35 -4.45
CA CYS A 77 -11.29 -6.16 -2.99
C CYS A 77 -12.58 -6.49 -2.23
N ASN A 78 -13.73 -6.07 -2.74
CA ASN A 78 -15.04 -6.31 -2.12
C ASN A 78 -15.46 -7.80 -2.10
N ARG A 79 -14.73 -8.66 -2.77
CA ARG A 79 -14.93 -10.12 -2.76
C ARG A 79 -13.95 -10.85 -1.83
N CYS A 80 -13.09 -10.11 -1.14
CA CYS A 80 -12.20 -10.64 -0.11
C CYS A 80 -12.80 -10.45 1.28
N GLU A 81 -12.44 -11.28 2.22
CA GLU A 81 -12.88 -11.18 3.62
C GLU A 81 -12.28 -9.97 4.33
N TYR A 82 -11.07 -9.57 3.92
CA TYR A 82 -10.40 -8.40 4.50
C TYR A 82 -9.47 -7.74 3.48
N VAL A 83 -9.36 -6.42 3.59
CA VAL A 83 -8.50 -5.60 2.73
C VAL A 83 -7.48 -4.86 3.57
N THR A 84 -6.26 -4.78 3.11
CA THR A 84 -5.24 -3.92 3.70
C THR A 84 -4.62 -3.01 2.65
N ALA A 85 -4.04 -1.93 3.09
CA ALA A 85 -3.21 -1.05 2.27
C ALA A 85 -2.09 -0.46 3.15
N PRO A 86 -0.98 0.04 2.58
CA PRO A 86 0.16 0.47 3.39
C PRO A 86 -0.09 1.76 4.17
N THR A 87 -1.08 2.56 3.82
CA THR A 87 -1.39 3.86 4.43
C THR A 87 -2.90 4.13 4.45
N MET A 88 -3.32 5.10 5.26
CA MET A 88 -4.71 5.56 5.25
C MET A 88 -5.07 6.24 3.93
N THR A 89 -4.16 7.00 3.33
CA THR A 89 -4.35 7.58 1.98
C THR A 89 -4.66 6.49 0.95
N ALA A 90 -3.92 5.37 0.98
CA ALA A 90 -4.18 4.25 0.07
C ALA A 90 -5.55 3.60 0.30
N LEU A 91 -6.03 3.53 1.54
CA LEU A 91 -7.38 3.04 1.85
C LEU A 91 -8.46 4.04 1.44
N ASN A 92 -8.26 5.33 1.70
CA ASN A 92 -9.23 6.37 1.35
C ASN A 92 -9.49 6.38 -0.15
N LEU A 93 -8.45 6.21 -0.97
CA LEU A 93 -8.60 6.05 -2.42
C LEU A 93 -9.51 4.86 -2.80
N LEU A 94 -9.44 3.74 -2.07
CA LEU A 94 -10.34 2.61 -2.31
C LEU A 94 -11.76 2.91 -1.83
N TYR A 95 -11.93 3.59 -0.68
CA TYR A 95 -13.24 3.99 -0.16
C TYR A 95 -13.96 4.97 -1.09
N GLU A 96 -13.25 5.96 -1.64
CA GLU A 96 -13.76 6.91 -2.64
C GLU A 96 -14.30 6.21 -3.88
N HIS A 97 -13.74 5.02 -4.22
CA HIS A 97 -14.18 4.23 -5.36
C HIS A 97 -15.13 3.07 -4.98
N GLY A 98 -15.64 3.05 -3.74
CA GLY A 98 -16.71 2.14 -3.32
C GLY A 98 -16.25 0.86 -2.62
N LEU A 99 -15.09 0.87 -1.93
CA LEU A 99 -14.69 -0.21 -1.04
C LEU A 99 -15.70 -0.37 0.10
N ARG A 100 -16.18 -1.59 0.33
CA ARG A 100 -17.13 -1.96 1.39
C ARG A 100 -16.62 -3.06 2.30
N ALA A 101 -15.62 -3.83 1.84
CA ALA A 101 -15.00 -4.86 2.64
C ALA A 101 -14.34 -4.25 3.89
N PRO A 102 -14.31 -4.97 5.03
CA PRO A 102 -13.54 -4.55 6.20
C PRO A 102 -12.08 -4.32 5.81
N ALA A 103 -11.51 -3.20 6.27
CA ALA A 103 -10.16 -2.85 5.88
C ALA A 103 -9.40 -2.10 6.99
N GLN A 104 -8.06 -2.18 6.95
CA GLN A 104 -7.17 -1.38 7.79
C GLN A 104 -5.85 -1.05 7.07
N ALA A 105 -5.22 0.05 7.47
CA ALA A 105 -3.87 0.37 7.04
C ALA A 105 -2.86 -0.43 7.87
N ILE A 106 -1.92 -1.09 7.18
CA ILE A 106 -0.76 -1.75 7.79
C ILE A 106 0.46 -1.35 6.96
N SER A 107 1.39 -0.65 7.57
CA SER A 107 2.62 -0.20 6.92
C SER A 107 3.40 -1.38 6.33
N ASN A 108 4.18 -1.13 5.26
CA ASN A 108 5.14 -2.11 4.76
C ASN A 108 6.29 -2.36 5.74
N GLY A 109 6.51 -1.42 6.66
CA GLY A 109 7.59 -1.49 7.64
C GLY A 109 8.98 -1.21 7.05
N VAL A 110 9.89 -0.80 7.90
CA VAL A 110 11.32 -0.62 7.59
C VAL A 110 12.17 -1.32 8.64
N ASP A 111 13.30 -1.89 8.21
CA ASP A 111 14.24 -2.56 9.11
C ASP A 111 15.13 -1.53 9.82
N LEU A 112 14.74 -1.11 11.03
CA LEU A 112 15.47 -0.11 11.84
C LEU A 112 16.82 -0.62 12.33
N LYS A 113 17.10 -1.92 12.28
CA LYS A 113 18.42 -2.46 12.58
C LYS A 113 19.37 -2.30 11.41
N LYS A 114 18.87 -2.50 10.19
CA LYS A 114 19.61 -2.33 8.94
C LYS A 114 19.79 -0.85 8.59
N PHE A 115 18.70 -0.09 8.60
CA PHE A 115 18.68 1.35 8.35
C PHE A 115 18.70 2.08 9.68
N SER A 116 19.81 2.68 10.02
CA SER A 116 20.03 3.40 11.29
C SER A 116 21.10 4.47 11.10
N PRO A 117 21.14 5.52 11.93
CA PRO A 117 22.23 6.48 11.93
C PRO A 117 23.58 5.79 12.09
N GLY A 118 24.62 6.40 11.55
CA GLY A 118 25.97 5.88 11.64
C GLY A 118 26.97 6.77 10.92
N ASP A 119 28.22 6.38 10.96
CA ASP A 119 29.30 7.14 10.34
C ASP A 119 29.21 7.12 8.80
N ARG A 120 29.71 8.18 8.18
CA ARG A 120 29.82 8.29 6.72
C ARG A 120 30.93 7.38 6.21
N ASP A 121 30.58 6.49 5.27
CA ASP A 121 31.56 5.60 4.60
C ASP A 121 32.34 6.37 3.53
N LYS A 122 33.55 6.82 3.91
CA LYS A 122 34.45 7.55 2.99
C LYS A 122 34.85 6.73 1.75
N ARG A 123 34.91 5.39 1.85
CA ARG A 123 35.24 4.53 0.71
C ARG A 123 34.10 4.51 -0.31
N LEU A 124 32.88 4.40 0.18
CA LEU A 124 31.68 4.48 -0.68
C LEU A 124 31.57 5.86 -1.31
N GLN A 125 31.85 6.93 -0.56
CA GLN A 125 31.85 8.30 -1.07
C GLN A 125 32.88 8.48 -2.21
N GLN A 126 34.10 7.94 -2.04
CA GLN A 126 35.12 7.93 -3.08
C GLN A 126 34.73 7.05 -4.28
N HIS A 127 34.15 5.88 -4.03
CA HIS A 127 33.70 4.98 -5.10
C HIS A 127 32.71 5.64 -6.06
N PHE A 128 31.80 6.45 -5.53
CA PHE A 128 30.83 7.20 -6.33
C PHE A 128 31.33 8.59 -6.77
N ASN A 129 32.58 8.94 -6.48
CA ASN A 129 33.18 10.28 -6.76
C ASN A 129 32.32 11.43 -6.21
N LEU A 130 31.70 11.23 -5.01
CA LEU A 130 30.89 12.26 -4.37
C LEU A 130 31.76 13.27 -3.62
N PRO A 131 31.49 14.58 -3.74
CA PRO A 131 32.28 15.63 -3.10
C PRO A 131 32.16 15.56 -1.57
N GLN A 132 33.22 16.04 -0.87
CA GLN A 132 33.28 16.08 0.58
C GLN A 132 33.16 17.50 1.16
N ASP A 133 33.22 18.50 0.30
CA ASP A 133 33.34 19.92 0.61
C ASP A 133 32.01 20.67 0.60
N ARG A 134 30.93 20.01 0.21
CA ARG A 134 29.58 20.60 0.10
C ARG A 134 28.51 19.60 0.55
N PRO A 135 27.31 20.09 0.95
CA PRO A 135 26.20 19.24 1.33
C PRO A 135 25.76 18.27 0.23
N LEU A 136 25.45 17.03 0.60
CA LEU A 136 24.98 15.98 -0.29
C LEU A 136 23.46 15.81 -0.15
N ILE A 137 22.74 16.00 -1.23
CA ILE A 137 21.30 15.76 -1.31
C ILE A 137 21.07 14.47 -2.10
N LEU A 138 20.36 13.53 -1.51
CA LEU A 138 20.16 12.18 -2.06
C LEU A 138 18.70 11.96 -2.48
N SER A 139 18.52 11.38 -3.66
CA SER A 139 17.25 10.82 -4.12
C SER A 139 17.45 9.37 -4.51
N VAL A 140 16.62 8.47 -3.96
CA VAL A 140 16.62 7.02 -4.26
C VAL A 140 15.26 6.64 -4.81
N ASN A 141 15.14 6.55 -6.14
CA ASN A 141 13.89 6.28 -6.83
C ASN A 141 14.14 5.63 -8.17
N ARG A 142 13.24 4.73 -8.60
CA ARG A 142 13.23 4.30 -10.00
C ARG A 142 13.11 5.54 -10.91
N LEU A 143 13.93 5.62 -11.96
CA LEU A 143 13.91 6.74 -12.90
C LEU A 143 12.75 6.57 -13.89
N SER A 144 11.55 6.95 -13.46
CA SER A 144 10.30 6.88 -14.23
C SER A 144 9.50 8.17 -14.06
N GLN A 145 8.59 8.44 -14.99
CA GLN A 145 7.90 9.74 -15.08
C GLN A 145 7.16 10.13 -13.81
N GLU A 146 6.51 9.17 -13.12
CA GLU A 146 5.76 9.43 -11.89
C GLU A 146 6.66 9.83 -10.70
N LYS A 147 7.96 9.54 -10.80
CA LYS A 147 8.94 9.92 -9.75
C LYS A 147 9.45 11.35 -9.86
N ARG A 148 9.14 12.03 -10.97
CA ARG A 148 9.36 13.47 -11.17
C ARG A 148 10.77 13.95 -10.84
N ILE A 149 11.79 13.15 -11.19
CA ILE A 149 13.20 13.58 -11.08
C ILE A 149 13.51 14.77 -11.98
N ASP A 150 12.73 14.98 -13.03
CA ASP A 150 12.74 16.20 -13.85
C ASP A 150 12.55 17.49 -13.02
N VAL A 151 11.61 17.46 -12.06
CA VAL A 151 11.35 18.60 -11.14
C VAL A 151 12.52 18.82 -10.18
N LEU A 152 13.19 17.75 -9.73
CA LEU A 152 14.40 17.86 -8.93
C LEU A 152 15.52 18.56 -9.71
N ILE A 153 15.77 18.16 -10.97
CA ILE A 153 16.79 18.77 -11.81
C ILE A 153 16.47 20.26 -12.06
N ASP A 154 15.18 20.60 -12.29
CA ASP A 154 14.76 22.00 -12.41
C ASP A 154 14.98 22.79 -11.12
N ALA A 155 14.78 22.17 -9.95
CA ALA A 155 15.06 22.81 -8.66
C ALA A 155 16.57 23.05 -8.48
N VAL A 156 17.41 22.07 -8.84
CA VAL A 156 18.89 22.24 -8.79
C VAL A 156 19.35 23.45 -9.62
N ALA A 157 18.76 23.65 -10.81
CA ALA A 157 19.07 24.80 -11.67
C ALA A 157 18.66 26.14 -11.03
N LYS A 158 17.66 26.16 -10.19
CA LYS A 158 17.10 27.36 -9.53
C LYS A 158 17.74 27.65 -8.17
N MET A 159 18.42 26.69 -7.57
CA MET A 159 19.10 26.89 -6.29
C MET A 159 20.21 27.92 -6.37
N THR A 160 20.29 28.75 -5.35
CA THR A 160 21.31 29.80 -5.19
C THR A 160 22.51 29.32 -4.34
N ARG A 161 22.35 28.21 -3.60
CA ARG A 161 23.38 27.62 -2.73
C ARG A 161 24.03 26.41 -3.39
N ASP A 162 25.29 26.20 -3.06
CA ASP A 162 26.04 25.08 -3.60
C ASP A 162 25.73 23.79 -2.79
N ALA A 163 25.32 22.75 -3.53
CA ALA A 163 25.10 21.42 -3.03
C ALA A 163 25.30 20.40 -4.15
N HIS A 164 25.62 19.18 -3.81
CA HIS A 164 25.71 18.07 -4.75
C HIS A 164 24.51 17.15 -4.65
N PHE A 165 23.99 16.72 -5.79
CA PHE A 165 22.81 15.87 -5.91
C PHE A 165 23.20 14.50 -6.40
N ALA A 166 22.96 13.48 -5.57
CA ALA A 166 23.15 12.09 -5.92
C ALA A 166 21.80 11.44 -6.23
N ILE A 167 21.62 10.95 -7.44
CA ILE A 167 20.42 10.29 -7.93
C ILE A 167 20.74 8.81 -8.07
N ALA A 168 20.17 7.99 -7.19
CA ALA A 168 20.39 6.55 -7.14
C ALA A 168 19.22 5.77 -7.74
N SER A 169 19.51 4.77 -8.51
CA SER A 169 18.68 3.83 -9.24
C SER A 169 18.75 4.03 -10.75
N THR A 170 18.04 3.19 -11.50
CA THR A 170 17.91 3.21 -12.95
C THR A 170 16.46 3.24 -13.37
N GLY A 171 16.17 3.50 -14.62
CA GLY A 171 14.80 3.45 -15.12
C GLY A 171 14.63 3.98 -16.54
N PRO A 172 13.42 3.87 -17.10
CA PRO A 172 13.18 4.22 -18.49
C PRO A 172 13.37 5.71 -18.82
N ALA A 173 13.29 6.61 -17.83
CA ALA A 173 13.48 8.04 -18.02
C ALA A 173 14.94 8.50 -17.90
N GLU A 174 15.90 7.60 -17.66
CA GLU A 174 17.29 7.96 -17.35
C GLU A 174 17.95 8.77 -18.46
N ALA A 175 17.75 8.38 -19.73
CA ALA A 175 18.34 9.07 -20.88
C ALA A 175 17.87 10.54 -20.96
N ASP A 176 16.56 10.75 -20.81
CA ASP A 176 15.96 12.10 -20.87
C ASP A 176 16.44 12.98 -19.70
N LEU A 177 16.55 12.37 -18.50
CA LEU A 177 17.03 13.09 -17.31
C LEU A 177 18.51 13.48 -17.43
N ARG A 178 19.37 12.63 -17.99
CA ARG A 178 20.78 12.95 -18.28
C ARG A 178 20.89 14.06 -19.31
N ALA A 179 20.13 14.00 -20.40
CA ALA A 179 20.08 15.06 -21.40
C ALA A 179 19.67 16.41 -20.80
N LYS A 180 18.69 16.40 -19.88
CA LYS A 180 18.26 17.60 -19.16
C LYS A 180 19.36 18.17 -18.25
N VAL A 181 20.13 17.34 -17.57
CA VAL A 181 21.29 17.78 -16.76
C VAL A 181 22.36 18.42 -17.64
N GLU A 182 22.63 17.88 -18.83
CA GLU A 182 23.58 18.46 -19.82
C GLU A 182 23.06 19.79 -20.37
N GLU A 183 21.78 19.86 -20.77
CA GLU A 183 21.14 21.08 -21.29
C GLU A 183 21.25 22.26 -20.29
N LEU A 184 21.03 21.94 -18.99
CA LEU A 184 21.08 22.93 -17.91
C LEU A 184 22.49 23.16 -17.36
N ASN A 185 23.53 22.52 -17.92
CA ASN A 185 24.92 22.61 -17.46
C ASN A 185 25.11 22.27 -15.97
N LEU A 186 24.45 21.24 -15.49
CA LEU A 186 24.45 20.81 -14.09
C LEU A 186 25.37 19.61 -13.79
N GLY A 187 26.24 19.22 -14.73
CA GLY A 187 27.11 18.04 -14.60
C GLY A 187 28.00 18.04 -13.35
N ASP A 188 28.46 19.23 -12.91
CA ASP A 188 29.26 19.35 -11.68
C ASP A 188 28.45 19.23 -10.38
N ARG A 189 27.12 19.33 -10.46
CA ARG A 189 26.21 19.33 -9.30
C ARG A 189 25.37 18.07 -9.20
N VAL A 190 25.21 17.28 -10.26
CA VAL A 190 24.32 16.12 -10.32
C VAL A 190 25.08 14.87 -10.74
N SER A 191 25.02 13.82 -9.91
CA SER A 191 25.57 12.50 -10.22
C SER A 191 24.46 11.46 -10.27
N PHE A 192 24.44 10.66 -11.34
CA PHE A 192 23.60 9.47 -11.44
C PHE A 192 24.42 8.26 -11.01
N LEU A 193 24.06 7.65 -9.89
CA LEU A 193 24.81 6.55 -9.26
C LEU A 193 24.46 5.18 -9.84
N GLY A 194 23.40 5.10 -10.67
CA GLY A 194 22.93 3.83 -11.19
C GLY A 194 22.28 2.95 -10.11
N PHE A 195 22.25 1.65 -10.36
CA PHE A 195 21.71 0.67 -9.39
C PHE A 195 22.63 0.53 -8.17
N ILE A 196 22.04 0.64 -6.98
CA ILE A 196 22.74 0.46 -5.71
C ILE A 196 22.35 -0.89 -5.12
N PRO A 197 23.33 -1.77 -4.85
CA PRO A 197 23.06 -3.03 -4.15
C PRO A 197 22.47 -2.80 -2.76
N ASP A 198 21.59 -3.69 -2.32
CA ASP A 198 20.85 -3.57 -1.06
C ASP A 198 21.75 -3.43 0.19
N ARG A 199 22.96 -3.99 0.16
CA ARG A 199 23.97 -3.84 1.23
C ARG A 199 24.57 -2.43 1.30
N ASP A 200 24.59 -1.71 0.18
CA ASP A 200 25.23 -0.39 0.06
C ASP A 200 24.22 0.77 0.25
N LEU A 201 22.92 0.45 0.32
CA LEU A 201 21.87 1.47 0.58
C LEU A 201 21.99 2.14 1.95
N PRO A 202 22.13 1.43 3.09
CA PRO A 202 22.25 2.08 4.38
C PRO A 202 23.46 3.02 4.48
N PRO A 203 24.68 2.64 4.07
CA PRO A 203 25.81 3.56 4.05
C PRO A 203 25.62 4.72 3.06
N LEU A 204 24.92 4.52 1.93
CA LEU A 204 24.61 5.61 1.00
C LEU A 204 23.69 6.67 1.65
N TYR A 205 22.61 6.25 2.34
CA TYR A 205 21.77 7.20 3.09
C TYR A 205 22.57 7.97 4.15
N ARG A 206 23.52 7.33 4.85
CA ARG A 206 24.37 7.98 5.86
C ARG A 206 25.35 9.00 5.27
N LEU A 207 25.66 8.96 3.97
CA LEU A 207 26.46 9.98 3.29
C LEU A 207 25.69 11.27 3.09
N ALA A 208 24.37 11.22 2.98
CA ALA A 208 23.54 12.36 2.66
C ALA A 208 23.33 13.31 3.85
N ASP A 209 23.03 14.57 3.53
CA ASP A 209 22.61 15.62 4.46
C ASP A 209 21.09 15.84 4.41
N VAL A 210 20.49 15.63 3.23
CA VAL A 210 19.05 15.79 2.96
C VAL A 210 18.61 14.66 2.04
N PHE A 211 17.43 14.10 2.29
CA PHE A 211 16.75 13.22 1.34
C PHE A 211 15.67 13.96 0.60
N VAL A 212 15.57 13.78 -0.72
CA VAL A 212 14.56 14.44 -1.54
C VAL A 212 13.75 13.42 -2.34
N ILE A 213 12.42 13.59 -2.36
CA ILE A 213 11.50 12.74 -3.09
C ILE A 213 10.42 13.57 -3.79
N PRO A 214 10.57 13.88 -5.09
CA PRO A 214 9.62 14.69 -5.85
C PRO A 214 8.44 13.85 -6.38
N SER A 215 8.34 12.59 -6.04
CA SER A 215 7.34 11.65 -6.54
C SER A 215 5.92 12.15 -6.32
N GLU A 216 5.10 12.07 -7.37
CA GLU A 216 3.69 12.44 -7.30
C GLU A 216 2.76 11.23 -7.11
N ALA A 217 3.29 10.01 -6.91
CA ALA A 217 2.47 8.80 -6.93
C ALA A 217 3.03 7.70 -6.01
N GLU A 218 2.93 7.96 -4.70
CA GLU A 218 3.34 7.02 -3.66
C GLU A 218 2.14 6.55 -2.83
N LEU A 219 1.99 5.24 -2.66
CA LEU A 219 1.10 4.67 -1.64
C LEU A 219 1.79 4.52 -0.29
N GLN A 220 3.09 4.31 -0.29
CA GLN A 220 4.04 4.42 0.81
C GLN A 220 5.45 4.34 0.24
N SER A 221 6.29 5.32 0.55
CA SER A 221 7.68 5.36 0.05
C SER A 221 8.62 4.62 0.99
N LEU A 222 9.11 3.45 0.58
CA LEU A 222 10.14 2.71 1.31
C LEU A 222 11.43 3.51 1.42
N ALA A 223 11.85 4.15 0.33
CA ALA A 223 13.07 4.98 0.30
C ALA A 223 13.00 6.14 1.30
N THR A 224 11.82 6.77 1.46
CA THR A 224 11.61 7.80 2.48
C THR A 224 11.73 7.23 3.89
N MET A 225 11.13 6.07 4.14
CA MET A 225 11.23 5.41 5.46
C MET A 225 12.68 4.99 5.78
N GLU A 226 13.42 4.50 4.79
CA GLU A 226 14.84 4.14 4.92
C GLU A 226 15.72 5.36 5.22
N ALA A 227 15.49 6.47 4.50
CA ALA A 227 16.15 7.75 4.74
C ALA A 227 15.88 8.28 6.15
N MET A 228 14.62 8.30 6.58
CA MET A 228 14.21 8.71 7.94
C MET A 228 14.84 7.82 9.00
N ALA A 229 14.91 6.52 8.77
CA ALA A 229 15.53 5.56 9.67
C ALA A 229 17.05 5.77 9.79
N CYS A 230 17.70 6.30 8.75
CA CYS A 230 19.09 6.74 8.82
C CYS A 230 19.28 8.14 9.45
N GLY A 231 18.21 8.78 9.89
CA GLY A 231 18.25 10.09 10.55
C GLY A 231 18.22 11.28 9.60
N LEU A 232 17.82 11.08 8.34
CA LEU A 232 17.68 12.19 7.39
C LEU A 232 16.34 12.89 7.54
N LEU A 233 16.36 14.20 7.39
CA LEU A 233 15.17 14.97 7.10
C LEU A 233 14.77 14.76 5.62
N VAL A 234 13.53 15.10 5.29
CA VAL A 234 13.00 14.83 3.95
C VAL A 234 12.39 16.07 3.32
N VAL A 235 12.73 16.35 2.07
CA VAL A 235 11.99 17.30 1.22
C VAL A 235 11.14 16.47 0.24
N ALA A 236 9.82 16.57 0.35
CA ALA A 236 8.90 15.73 -0.40
C ALA A 236 7.82 16.54 -1.12
N ALA A 237 7.31 16.02 -2.24
CA ALA A 237 6.12 16.56 -2.83
C ALA A 237 4.91 16.39 -1.90
N ASP A 238 4.05 17.38 -1.78
CA ASP A 238 2.74 17.25 -1.11
C ASP A 238 1.80 16.44 -2.00
N ALA A 239 1.98 15.11 -1.95
CA ALA A 239 1.34 14.18 -2.86
C ALA A 239 1.03 12.84 -2.20
N TYR A 240 -0.23 12.39 -2.35
CA TYR A 240 -0.69 11.07 -1.89
C TYR A 240 -0.26 10.77 -0.46
N ALA A 241 0.52 9.71 -0.24
CA ALA A 241 0.89 9.24 1.09
C ALA A 241 2.21 9.84 1.63
N LEU A 242 2.89 10.71 0.90
CA LEU A 242 4.11 11.36 1.42
C LEU A 242 3.86 12.21 2.67
N PRO A 243 2.73 12.97 2.80
CA PRO A 243 2.40 13.70 4.02
C PRO A 243 2.14 12.83 5.25
N GLU A 244 1.91 11.51 5.09
CA GLU A 244 1.82 10.60 6.24
C GLU A 244 3.19 10.30 6.89
N LEU A 245 4.29 10.54 6.16
CA LEU A 245 5.66 10.34 6.63
C LEU A 245 6.37 11.67 6.89
N VAL A 246 6.13 12.67 6.05
CA VAL A 246 6.81 13.98 6.10
C VAL A 246 5.83 15.02 6.62
N HIS A 247 6.10 15.53 7.80
CA HIS A 247 5.32 16.58 8.42
C HIS A 247 6.05 17.91 8.23
N HIS A 248 5.40 18.82 7.48
CA HIS A 248 5.98 20.12 7.09
C HIS A 248 6.51 20.87 8.31
N GLU A 249 7.75 21.40 8.21
CA GLU A 249 8.50 22.11 9.27
C GLU A 249 8.86 21.28 10.51
N ILE A 250 8.48 20.00 10.57
CA ILE A 250 8.78 19.13 11.72
C ILE A 250 9.97 18.22 11.42
N ASN A 251 9.85 17.36 10.41
CA ASN A 251 10.91 16.44 9.99
C ASN A 251 11.34 16.65 8.53
N GLY A 252 10.94 17.78 7.96
CA GLY A 252 11.25 18.15 6.60
C GLY A 252 10.28 19.18 6.04
N TYR A 253 10.28 19.30 4.73
CA TYR A 253 9.41 20.23 4.00
C TYR A 253 8.56 19.49 2.98
N LEU A 254 7.29 19.89 2.87
CA LEU A 254 6.40 19.51 1.79
C LEU A 254 6.32 20.68 0.80
N PHE A 255 6.54 20.42 -0.47
CA PHE A 255 6.40 21.41 -1.54
C PHE A 255 5.23 21.03 -2.47
N GLN A 256 4.61 22.03 -3.08
CA GLN A 256 3.53 21.82 -4.04
C GLN A 256 4.01 20.98 -5.22
N ARG A 257 3.20 19.99 -5.63
CA ARG A 257 3.51 19.09 -6.75
C ARG A 257 3.99 19.85 -7.99
N GLY A 258 5.15 19.48 -8.52
CA GLY A 258 5.73 20.10 -9.71
C GLY A 258 6.36 21.47 -9.49
N ASN A 259 6.30 22.03 -8.29
CA ASN A 259 6.86 23.36 -7.98
C ASN A 259 8.34 23.25 -7.64
N SER A 260 9.19 23.31 -8.66
CA SER A 260 10.65 23.28 -8.51
C SER A 260 11.23 24.53 -7.82
N GLU A 261 10.52 25.67 -7.84
CA GLU A 261 10.95 26.90 -7.17
C GLU A 261 10.83 26.77 -5.66
N GLU A 262 9.69 26.28 -5.19
CA GLU A 262 9.45 26.01 -3.77
C GLU A 262 10.40 24.93 -3.24
N MET A 263 10.64 23.86 -4.01
CA MET A 263 11.63 22.85 -3.68
C MET A 263 13.03 23.45 -3.55
N ALA A 264 13.46 24.26 -4.51
CA ALA A 264 14.77 24.94 -4.50
C ALA A 264 14.92 25.85 -3.28
N HIS A 265 13.87 26.60 -2.92
CA HIS A 265 13.85 27.44 -1.73
C HIS A 265 14.08 26.63 -0.45
N TYR A 266 13.36 25.54 -0.24
CA TYR A 266 13.53 24.69 0.95
C TYR A 266 14.91 24.02 0.98
N LEU A 267 15.43 23.59 -0.16
CA LEU A 267 16.78 23.04 -0.26
C LEU A 267 17.84 24.07 0.06
N ASP A 268 17.72 25.31 -0.41
CA ASP A 268 18.64 26.42 -0.10
C ASP A 268 18.67 26.71 1.42
N VAL A 269 17.51 26.75 2.09
CA VAL A 269 17.39 26.91 3.56
C VAL A 269 18.13 25.76 4.27
N LEU A 270 17.87 24.53 3.86
CA LEU A 270 18.46 23.35 4.51
C LEU A 270 19.97 23.23 4.28
N VAL A 271 20.47 23.61 3.12
CA VAL A 271 21.91 23.60 2.82
C VAL A 271 22.66 24.52 3.77
N MET A 272 22.09 25.68 4.12
CA MET A 272 22.72 26.69 4.98
C MET A 272 22.63 26.38 6.47
N ASP A 273 21.62 25.64 6.93
CA ASP A 273 21.37 25.41 8.34
C ASP A 273 21.58 23.95 8.75
N LYS A 274 22.81 23.63 9.20
CA LYS A 274 23.18 22.30 9.68
C LYS A 274 22.41 21.90 10.96
N GLU A 275 22.12 22.87 11.83
CA GLU A 275 21.42 22.57 13.08
C GLU A 275 19.95 22.24 12.80
N LEU A 276 19.30 22.97 11.90
CA LEU A 276 17.95 22.65 11.44
C LEU A 276 17.90 21.24 10.83
N ARG A 277 18.87 20.87 9.98
CA ARG A 277 18.96 19.51 9.43
C ARG A 277 19.02 18.46 10.55
N ARG A 278 19.84 18.71 11.58
CA ARG A 278 19.99 17.78 12.70
C ARG A 278 18.69 17.64 13.52
N GLN A 279 18.00 18.75 13.79
CA GLN A 279 16.73 18.78 14.52
C GLN A 279 15.64 18.03 13.77
N MET A 280 15.44 18.32 12.49
CA MET A 280 14.45 17.66 11.64
C MET A 280 14.77 16.17 11.45
N GLY A 281 16.06 15.81 11.30
CA GLY A 281 16.49 14.41 11.23
C GLY A 281 16.19 13.63 12.51
N SER A 282 16.35 14.25 13.69
CA SER A 282 15.95 13.68 14.97
C SER A 282 14.44 13.40 15.01
N LYS A 283 13.61 14.31 14.46
CA LYS A 283 12.17 14.10 14.35
C LYS A 283 11.80 12.98 13.38
N SER A 284 12.56 12.82 12.29
CA SER A 284 12.42 11.67 11.41
C SER A 284 12.62 10.36 12.16
N LEU A 285 13.62 10.25 13.02
CA LEU A 285 13.88 9.06 13.84
C LEU A 285 12.73 8.77 14.83
N GLU A 286 12.13 9.80 15.44
CA GLU A 286 10.97 9.63 16.31
C GLU A 286 9.75 9.10 15.54
N ILE A 287 9.47 9.69 14.37
CA ILE A 287 8.30 9.35 13.56
C ILE A 287 8.42 7.92 13.01
N ILE A 288 9.61 7.53 12.53
CA ILE A 288 9.80 6.26 11.83
C ILE A 288 9.69 5.04 12.76
N THR A 289 9.81 5.20 14.08
CA THR A 289 9.67 4.09 15.04
C THR A 289 8.35 3.35 14.93
N LYS A 290 7.27 4.03 14.52
CA LYS A 290 5.94 3.45 14.31
C LYS A 290 5.90 2.47 13.11
N HIS A 291 6.92 2.53 12.25
CA HIS A 291 7.05 1.71 11.06
C HIS A 291 8.13 0.62 11.22
N ASP A 292 8.58 0.34 12.46
CA ASP A 292 9.51 -0.76 12.72
C ASP A 292 8.97 -2.08 12.18
N ARG A 293 9.78 -2.77 11.36
CA ARG A 293 9.39 -4.01 10.71
C ARG A 293 8.92 -5.08 11.69
N THR A 294 9.52 -5.16 12.87
CA THR A 294 9.15 -6.15 13.89
C THR A 294 7.72 -5.88 14.39
N GLN A 295 7.42 -4.64 14.74
CA GLN A 295 6.08 -4.24 15.17
C GLN A 295 5.03 -4.42 14.07
N ILE A 296 5.40 -4.19 12.82
CA ILE A 296 4.50 -4.40 11.68
C ILE A 296 4.23 -5.91 11.45
N LEU A 297 5.24 -6.77 11.63
CA LEU A 297 5.04 -8.22 11.56
C LEU A 297 4.12 -8.73 12.69
N ASP A 298 4.24 -8.20 13.91
CA ASP A 298 3.33 -8.52 15.01
C ASP A 298 1.88 -8.13 14.68
N GLN A 299 1.67 -6.96 14.04
CA GLN A 299 0.35 -6.53 13.57
C GLN A 299 -0.22 -7.50 12.51
N TRP A 300 0.61 -7.98 11.58
CA TRP A 300 0.21 -8.97 10.59
C TRP A 300 -0.17 -10.30 11.23
N GLU A 301 0.64 -10.80 12.17
CA GLU A 301 0.36 -12.04 12.89
C GLU A 301 -0.98 -11.94 13.65
N ALA A 302 -1.17 -10.85 14.40
CA ALA A 302 -2.41 -10.60 15.12
C ALA A 302 -3.64 -10.55 14.18
N LEU A 303 -3.49 -9.92 13.01
CA LEU A 303 -4.55 -9.89 11.99
C LEU A 303 -4.87 -11.28 11.47
N TYR A 304 -3.87 -12.07 11.12
CA TYR A 304 -4.07 -13.44 10.61
C TYR A 304 -4.75 -14.33 11.65
N LEU A 305 -4.29 -14.32 12.90
CA LEU A 305 -4.88 -15.10 13.97
C LEU A 305 -6.34 -14.72 14.22
N ARG A 306 -6.64 -13.42 14.28
CA ARG A 306 -8.00 -12.91 14.42
C ARG A 306 -8.92 -13.41 13.31
N LEU A 307 -8.53 -13.21 12.05
CA LEU A 307 -9.37 -13.55 10.90
C LEU A 307 -9.53 -15.07 10.74
N SER A 308 -8.49 -15.85 11.04
CA SER A 308 -8.61 -17.32 11.08
C SER A 308 -9.64 -17.77 12.10
N ASN A 309 -9.58 -17.26 13.33
CA ASN A 309 -10.51 -17.60 14.40
C ASN A 309 -11.94 -17.18 14.06
N GLU A 310 -12.16 -15.95 13.59
CA GLU A 310 -13.48 -15.45 13.17
C GLU A 310 -14.11 -16.34 12.08
N PHE A 311 -13.29 -16.78 11.12
CA PHE A 311 -13.73 -17.64 10.04
C PHE A 311 -14.13 -19.05 10.52
N VAL A 312 -13.35 -19.65 11.42
CA VAL A 312 -13.65 -20.95 12.04
C VAL A 312 -14.95 -20.86 12.82
N GLU A 313 -15.13 -19.86 13.68
CA GLU A 313 -16.35 -19.65 14.44
C GLU A 313 -17.58 -19.42 13.54
N ALA A 314 -17.43 -18.63 12.47
CA ALA A 314 -18.52 -18.41 11.52
C ALA A 314 -18.95 -19.72 10.82
N LYS A 315 -17.98 -20.56 10.47
CA LYS A 315 -18.22 -21.89 9.89
C LYS A 315 -18.96 -22.82 10.87
N GLU A 316 -18.54 -22.84 12.12
CA GLU A 316 -19.22 -23.64 13.16
C GLU A 316 -20.64 -23.16 13.43
N ARG A 317 -20.84 -21.84 13.57
CA ARG A 317 -22.20 -21.24 13.73
C ARG A 317 -23.12 -21.64 12.57
N LYS A 318 -22.62 -21.62 11.34
CA LYS A 318 -23.39 -22.05 10.15
C LYS A 318 -23.74 -23.54 10.20
N LEU A 319 -22.81 -24.39 10.62
CA LEU A 319 -23.07 -25.84 10.79
C LEU A 319 -24.10 -26.12 11.87
N ARG A 320 -24.03 -25.45 13.02
CA ARG A 320 -25.04 -25.57 14.10
C ARG A 320 -26.43 -25.18 13.61
N ARG A 321 -26.58 -24.01 12.97
CA ARG A 321 -27.86 -23.55 12.39
C ARG A 321 -28.42 -24.53 11.36
N ASN A 322 -27.57 -25.12 10.52
CA ASN A 322 -28.03 -26.12 9.54
C ASN A 322 -28.48 -27.43 10.20
N ARG A 323 -27.81 -27.86 11.29
CA ARG A 323 -28.24 -29.04 12.08
C ARG A 323 -29.59 -28.79 12.76
N GLU A 324 -29.79 -27.61 13.34
CA GLU A 324 -31.05 -27.22 13.99
C GLU A 324 -32.21 -27.14 12.98
N ARG A 325 -31.98 -26.54 11.81
CA ARG A 325 -32.98 -26.50 10.72
C ARG A 325 -33.38 -27.92 10.25
N LYS A 326 -32.41 -28.82 10.10
CA LYS A 326 -32.71 -30.23 9.76
C LYS A 326 -33.51 -30.93 10.85
N LYS A 327 -33.18 -30.73 12.14
CA LYS A 327 -33.98 -31.29 13.25
C LYS A 327 -35.40 -30.73 13.26
N ALA A 328 -35.58 -29.44 13.08
CA ALA A 328 -36.88 -28.80 13.03
C ALA A 328 -37.75 -29.29 11.85
N SER A 329 -37.15 -29.51 10.67
CA SER A 329 -37.86 -30.08 9.52
C SER A 329 -38.27 -31.52 9.76
N TYR A 330 -37.42 -32.31 10.42
CA TYR A 330 -37.75 -33.71 10.78
C TYR A 330 -38.88 -33.79 11.79
N VAL A 331 -38.96 -32.90 12.77
CA VAL A 331 -40.07 -32.83 13.76
C VAL A 331 -41.38 -32.40 13.10
N ARG A 332 -41.35 -31.49 12.11
CA ARG A 332 -42.55 -31.11 11.33
C ARG A 332 -43.11 -32.29 10.50
N TYR A 333 -42.26 -33.16 9.99
CA TYR A 333 -42.70 -34.34 9.20
C TYR A 333 -43.29 -35.42 10.05
N ARG A 334 -43.00 -35.50 11.37
CA ARG A 334 -43.52 -36.49 12.33
C ARG A 334 -44.78 -36.05 13.07
N LYS A 335 -45.28 -34.82 12.89
CA LYS A 335 -46.61 -34.48 13.44
C LYS A 335 -47.65 -35.29 12.68
N PRO A 336 -48.49 -36.11 13.41
CA PRO A 336 -49.57 -36.85 12.77
C PRO A 336 -50.46 -35.85 12.02
N ARG A 337 -50.87 -36.23 10.82
CA ARG A 337 -51.89 -35.46 10.10
C ARG A 337 -53.11 -35.37 10.99
N PRO A 338 -53.78 -34.22 11.13
CA PRO A 338 -55.06 -34.16 11.83
C PRO A 338 -55.99 -35.20 11.19
N GLN A 339 -56.52 -36.09 11.98
CA GLN A 339 -57.58 -37.01 11.51
C GLN A 339 -58.71 -36.14 11.00
N MET A 340 -58.99 -36.25 9.70
CA MET A 340 -60.24 -35.66 9.17
C MET A 340 -61.40 -36.38 9.86
N VAL A 341 -62.10 -35.69 10.68
CA VAL A 341 -63.41 -36.17 11.24
C VAL A 341 -64.33 -36.37 10.02
N ARG A 342 -64.69 -37.59 9.72
CA ARG A 342 -65.69 -37.88 8.68
C ARG A 342 -67.00 -37.32 9.16
N THR A 343 -67.62 -36.43 8.39
CA THR A 343 -68.96 -35.84 8.60
C THR A 343 -70.13 -36.83 8.44
N SER A 344 -69.84 -38.15 8.53
CA SER A 344 -70.90 -39.23 8.40
C SER A 344 -71.65 -39.58 9.67
N ASP A 345 -71.32 -39.01 10.84
CA ASP A 345 -71.89 -39.35 12.10
C ASP A 345 -72.87 -38.32 12.72
N LEU A 346 -73.37 -37.41 11.86
CA LEU A 346 -74.54 -36.59 12.23
C LEU A 346 -75.80 -37.26 11.70
N ALA A 347 -76.28 -38.23 12.44
CA ALA A 347 -77.64 -38.77 12.26
C ALA A 347 -78.64 -37.64 12.58
N ILE A 348 -79.40 -37.26 11.59
CA ILE A 348 -80.55 -36.37 11.75
C ILE A 348 -81.70 -37.22 12.29
N ASP A 349 -82.00 -37.02 13.56
CA ASP A 349 -83.21 -37.56 14.16
C ASP A 349 -84.38 -36.59 13.86
N HIS A 350 -85.17 -36.96 12.86
CA HIS A 350 -86.44 -36.28 12.56
C HIS A 350 -87.57 -36.99 13.33
N GLY A 351 -87.87 -36.54 14.54
CA GLY A 351 -89.09 -36.88 15.27
C GLY A 351 -90.29 -36.02 14.75
N PHE A 352 -91.08 -36.59 13.92
CA PHE A 352 -92.47 -36.14 13.69
C PHE A 352 -93.27 -36.36 14.93
N ALA A 353 -93.96 -35.33 15.43
CA ALA A 353 -95.15 -35.49 16.30
C ALA A 353 -96.22 -34.58 15.75
N SER A 354 -97.26 -35.20 15.36
CA SER A 354 -98.54 -34.70 14.92
C SER A 354 -99.44 -34.36 16.11
N GLU A 355 -100.31 -33.34 15.88
CA GLU A 355 -101.63 -33.17 16.49
C GLU A 355 -101.71 -32.68 17.96
N GLU A 356 -102.52 -31.80 18.34
CA GLU A 356 -103.80 -31.21 17.89
C GLU A 356 -103.86 -29.69 18.15
#